data_6a05dc7583293dc943178ee576be1063
#
_entry.id   6a05dc7583293dc943178ee576be1063
#
_cell.length_a   1.000
_cell.length_b   1.000
_cell.length_c   1.000
_cell.angle_alpha   90.00
_cell.angle_beta   90.00
_cell.angle_gamma   90.00
#
_symmetry.space_group_name_H-M   'P 1'
#
loop_
_entity.id
_entity.type
_entity.pdbx_description
1 polymer ?
#
loop_
_entity_poly.entity_id
_entity_poly.type
_entity_poly.pdbx_seq_one_letter_code
_entity_poly.pdbx_strand_id
1 'polypeptide(L)'
;MIDACPEPAVLFFDVDGTLTSFDPDDMTDKDFSAVRPSQTVVEAFHALRDAGHKAFICTGRPLWLIADSLRALDPAGVVAMAGATLEVEGRVAHEDCIDEDIVEELARRITVAG
;
A
#
# COMPACT_ATOMS: atom_id res chain seq x y z
N MET A 1 21.61 -7.94 8.58
CA MET A 1 21.68 -6.95 9.67
C MET A 1 21.53 -5.55 9.13
N ILE A 2 20.68 -4.78 9.78
CA ILE A 2 20.28 -3.44 9.34
C ILE A 2 21.40 -2.40 9.54
N ASP A 3 22.30 -2.66 10.45
CA ASP A 3 23.45 -1.80 10.78
C ASP A 3 24.53 -1.70 9.70
N ALA A 4 24.38 -2.45 8.58
CA ALA A 4 25.26 -2.32 7.43
C ALA A 4 24.95 -1.09 6.55
N CYS A 5 23.84 -0.38 6.81
CA CYS A 5 23.43 0.81 6.05
C CYS A 5 23.61 2.05 6.93
N PRO A 6 24.74 2.78 6.83
CA PRO A 6 25.02 3.91 7.72
C PRO A 6 24.18 5.16 7.43
N GLU A 7 23.53 5.23 6.27
CA GLU A 7 22.70 6.36 5.87
C GLU A 7 21.20 6.00 5.86
N PRO A 8 20.33 6.95 6.23
CA PRO A 8 18.89 6.72 6.13
C PRO A 8 18.48 6.33 4.72
N ALA A 9 17.67 5.30 4.60
CA ALA A 9 17.15 4.81 3.34
C ALA A 9 15.63 4.99 3.28
N VAL A 10 15.11 5.10 2.07
CA VAL A 10 13.69 5.05 1.79
C VAL A 10 13.39 3.69 1.19
N LEU A 11 12.46 2.95 1.80
CA LEU A 11 12.11 1.61 1.38
C LEU A 11 10.64 1.57 0.98
N PHE A 12 10.35 0.84 -0.09
CA PHE A 12 8.99 0.67 -0.59
C PHE A 12 8.64 -0.81 -0.53
N PHE A 13 7.53 -1.12 0.12
CA PHE A 13 7.07 -2.50 0.32
C PHE A 13 5.72 -2.70 -0.34
N ASP A 14 5.62 -3.74 -1.18
CA ASP A 14 4.35 -4.22 -1.68
C ASP A 14 3.54 -4.83 -0.52
N VAL A 15 2.23 -4.81 -0.62
CA VAL A 15 1.34 -5.31 0.43
C VAL A 15 1.03 -6.79 0.22
N ASP A 16 0.30 -7.10 -0.84
CA ASP A 16 -0.23 -8.45 -1.07
C ASP A 16 0.90 -9.41 -1.45
N GLY A 17 1.12 -10.43 -0.62
CA GLY A 17 2.18 -11.39 -0.80
C GLY A 17 3.54 -10.97 -0.27
N THR A 18 3.68 -9.76 0.29
CA THR A 18 4.93 -9.25 0.88
C THR A 18 4.74 -8.91 2.35
N LEU A 19 3.95 -7.88 2.66
CA LEU A 19 3.64 -7.54 4.06
C LEU A 19 2.55 -8.44 4.62
N THR A 20 1.67 -8.91 3.77
CA THR A 20 0.64 -9.88 4.11
C THR A 20 0.84 -11.13 3.28
N SER A 21 0.54 -12.29 3.86
CA SER A 21 0.63 -13.57 3.16
C SER A 21 -0.75 -14.09 2.82
N PHE A 22 -0.86 -14.70 1.63
CA PHE A 22 -2.03 -15.47 1.26
C PHE A 22 -1.88 -16.90 1.75
N ASP A 23 -2.91 -17.42 2.40
CA ASP A 23 -3.05 -18.87 2.59
C ASP A 23 -3.90 -19.41 1.43
N PRO A 24 -3.31 -20.15 0.46
CA PRO A 24 -4.07 -20.68 -0.66
C PRO A 24 -5.13 -21.71 -0.24
N ASP A 25 -5.01 -22.29 0.96
CA ASP A 25 -5.99 -23.24 1.49
C ASP A 25 -7.20 -22.53 2.13
N ASP A 26 -7.10 -21.24 2.41
CA ASP A 26 -8.16 -20.43 3.01
C ASP A 26 -8.77 -19.43 2.01
N MET A 27 -8.96 -19.89 0.78
CA MET A 27 -9.55 -19.09 -0.30
C MET A 27 -11.04 -18.85 -0.15
N THR A 28 -11.65 -19.36 0.91
CA THR A 28 -13.09 -19.21 1.14
C THR A 28 -13.49 -17.85 1.68
N ASP A 29 -12.55 -17.15 2.29
CA ASP A 29 -12.80 -15.80 2.81
C ASP A 29 -12.04 -14.79 1.95
N LYS A 30 -12.78 -14.13 1.07
CA LYS A 30 -12.23 -13.12 0.16
C LYS A 30 -12.18 -11.73 0.81
N ASP A 31 -12.32 -11.65 2.11
CA ASP A 31 -12.22 -10.39 2.81
C ASP A 31 -10.76 -10.02 3.02
N PHE A 32 -10.22 -9.29 2.04
CA PHE A 32 -8.86 -8.77 2.11
C PHE A 32 -8.62 -7.84 3.30
N SER A 33 -9.68 -7.34 3.94
CA SER A 33 -9.56 -6.51 5.13
C SER A 33 -9.16 -7.32 6.36
N ALA A 34 -9.41 -8.61 6.35
CA ALA A 34 -9.04 -9.52 7.44
C ALA A 34 -7.58 -9.98 7.37
N VAL A 35 -6.91 -9.80 6.24
CA VAL A 35 -5.51 -10.18 6.07
C VAL A 35 -4.62 -9.17 6.79
N ARG A 36 -3.89 -9.62 7.78
CA ARG A 36 -3.05 -8.77 8.63
C ARG A 36 -1.57 -9.10 8.45
N PRO A 37 -0.68 -8.11 8.56
CA PRO A 37 0.74 -8.40 8.64
C PRO A 37 1.05 -9.21 9.90
N SER A 38 2.02 -10.11 9.79
CA SER A 38 2.48 -10.91 10.94
C SER A 38 3.16 -10.02 11.98
N GLN A 39 3.27 -10.53 13.21
CA GLN A 39 3.99 -9.82 14.24
C GLN A 39 5.45 -9.56 13.87
N THR A 40 6.08 -10.48 13.13
CA THR A 40 7.44 -10.31 12.62
C THR A 40 7.53 -9.10 11.68
N VAL A 41 6.55 -8.92 10.79
CA VAL A 41 6.50 -7.75 9.90
C VAL A 41 6.32 -6.46 10.68
N VAL A 42 5.43 -6.46 11.68
CA VAL A 42 5.19 -5.30 12.55
C VAL A 42 6.49 -4.88 13.25
N GLU A 43 7.19 -5.84 13.83
CA GLU A 43 8.46 -5.60 14.53
C GLU A 43 9.54 -5.09 13.58
N ALA A 44 9.62 -5.64 12.36
CA ALA A 44 10.57 -5.21 11.35
C ALA A 44 10.30 -3.77 10.91
N PHE A 45 9.04 -3.38 10.72
CA PHE A 45 8.67 -2.00 10.39
C PHE A 45 9.09 -1.02 11.47
N HIS A 46 8.84 -1.37 12.72
CA HIS A 46 9.23 -0.53 13.85
C HIS A 46 10.76 -0.41 13.96
N ALA A 47 11.47 -1.51 13.73
CA ALA A 47 12.94 -1.51 13.75
C ALA A 47 13.53 -0.63 12.65
N LEU A 48 12.95 -0.64 11.46
CA LEU A 48 13.37 0.23 10.35
C LEU A 48 13.20 1.71 10.72
N ARG A 49 12.05 2.05 11.28
CA ARG A 49 11.76 3.41 11.71
C ARG A 49 12.73 3.86 12.80
N ASP A 50 12.97 3.01 13.81
CA ASP A 50 13.87 3.32 14.93
C ASP A 50 15.31 3.48 14.46
N ALA A 51 15.70 2.80 13.37
CA ALA A 51 17.01 2.96 12.75
C ALA A 51 17.12 4.21 11.85
N GLY A 52 16.05 5.00 11.72
CA GLY A 52 16.04 6.23 10.94
C GLY A 52 15.65 6.06 9.48
N HIS A 53 15.23 4.87 9.08
CA HIS A 53 14.76 4.63 7.71
C HIS A 53 13.29 5.01 7.55
N LYS A 54 12.89 5.27 6.31
CA LYS A 54 11.50 5.60 5.98
C LYS A 54 10.92 4.46 5.14
N ALA A 55 9.91 3.79 5.69
CA ALA A 55 9.24 2.68 5.02
C ALA A 55 7.88 3.13 4.49
N PHE A 56 7.68 2.93 3.19
CA PHE A 56 6.44 3.23 2.48
C PHE A 56 5.74 1.95 2.10
N ILE A 57 4.42 2.01 2.08
CA ILE A 57 3.57 0.94 1.56
C ILE A 57 3.20 1.28 0.12
N CYS A 58 3.32 0.30 -0.78
CA CYS A 58 2.92 0.44 -2.18
C CYS A 58 1.78 -0.53 -2.48
N THR A 59 0.69 -0.04 -3.01
CA THR A 59 -0.48 -0.86 -3.29
C THR A 59 -1.25 -0.35 -4.51
N GLY A 60 -1.92 -1.27 -5.20
CA GLY A 60 -2.90 -0.91 -6.22
C GLY A 60 -4.22 -0.42 -5.66
N ARG A 61 -4.43 -0.59 -4.34
CA ARG A 61 -5.68 -0.16 -3.70
C ARG A 61 -5.75 1.35 -3.53
N PRO A 62 -6.96 1.94 -3.55
CA PRO A 62 -7.13 3.34 -3.15
C PRO A 62 -6.90 3.51 -1.65
N LEU A 63 -6.61 4.74 -1.22
CA LEU A 63 -6.31 5.05 0.19
C LEU A 63 -7.41 4.60 1.15
N TRP A 64 -8.67 4.71 0.74
CA TRP A 64 -9.80 4.35 1.59
C TRP A 64 -9.99 2.84 1.76
N LEU A 65 -9.33 2.02 0.94
CA LEU A 65 -9.35 0.55 1.06
C LEU A 65 -8.15 -0.02 1.82
N ILE A 66 -7.27 0.82 2.35
CA ILE A 66 -6.13 0.34 3.12
C ILE A 66 -6.59 -0.03 4.52
N ALA A 67 -6.33 -1.28 4.89
CA ALA A 67 -6.75 -1.82 6.17
C ALA A 67 -6.08 -1.09 7.35
N ASP A 68 -6.80 -0.98 8.45
CA ASP A 68 -6.28 -0.35 9.67
C ASP A 68 -5.04 -1.06 10.21
N SER A 69 -4.94 -2.37 10.02
CA SER A 69 -3.76 -3.14 10.41
C SER A 69 -2.49 -2.73 9.65
N LEU A 70 -2.62 -2.28 8.42
CA LEU A 70 -1.51 -1.75 7.63
C LEU A 70 -1.17 -0.31 8.07
N ARG A 71 -2.16 0.50 8.36
CA ARG A 71 -1.93 1.85 8.88
C ARG A 71 -1.32 1.81 10.29
N ALA A 72 -1.60 0.77 11.06
CA ALA A 72 -1.02 0.56 12.39
C ALA A 72 0.49 0.27 12.33
N LEU A 73 1.04 -0.10 11.16
CA LEU A 73 2.49 -0.19 10.96
C LEU A 73 3.16 1.19 11.04
N ASP A 74 2.38 2.26 10.98
CA ASP A 74 2.82 3.65 10.97
C ASP A 74 3.85 3.91 9.86
N PRO A 75 3.49 3.63 8.60
CA PRO A 75 4.40 3.86 7.49
C PRO A 75 4.69 5.35 7.32
N ALA A 76 5.85 5.68 6.77
CA ALA A 76 6.19 7.07 6.44
C ALA A 76 5.28 7.64 5.35
N GLY A 77 4.70 6.76 4.53
CA GLY A 77 3.72 7.14 3.54
C GLY A 77 3.15 5.93 2.81
N VAL A 78 2.24 6.21 1.91
CA VAL A 78 1.54 5.21 1.11
C VAL A 78 1.53 5.64 -0.35
N VAL A 79 2.01 4.77 -1.21
CA VAL A 79 1.86 4.89 -2.66
C VAL A 79 0.64 4.04 -3.03
N ALA A 80 -0.47 4.69 -3.30
CA ALA A 80 -1.74 4.03 -3.58
C ALA A 80 -2.10 4.12 -5.07
N MET A 81 -3.10 3.37 -5.50
CA MET A 81 -3.58 3.36 -6.88
C MET A 81 -2.45 3.14 -7.89
N ALA A 82 -1.52 2.23 -7.55
CA ALA A 82 -0.36 1.90 -8.38
C ALA A 82 0.50 3.13 -8.77
N GLY A 83 0.57 4.12 -7.90
CA GLY A 83 1.39 5.32 -8.09
C GLY A 83 0.60 6.60 -8.40
N ALA A 84 -0.70 6.49 -8.61
CA ALA A 84 -1.53 7.68 -8.92
C ALA A 84 -1.73 8.58 -7.69
N THR A 85 -1.61 8.02 -6.50
CA THR A 85 -1.79 8.77 -5.25
C THR A 85 -0.58 8.53 -4.33
N LEU A 86 -0.03 9.61 -3.81
CA LEU A 86 1.05 9.54 -2.81
C LEU A 86 0.60 10.27 -1.55
N GLU A 87 0.56 9.54 -0.44
CA GLU A 87 0.36 10.09 0.89
C GLU A 87 1.69 10.08 1.64
N VAL A 88 2.07 11.19 2.23
CA VAL A 88 3.27 11.32 3.06
C VAL A 88 2.87 11.91 4.40
N GLU A 89 3.18 11.21 5.48
CA GLU A 89 2.89 11.65 6.84
C GLU A 89 1.41 12.04 7.04
N GLY A 90 0.50 11.23 6.47
CA GLY A 90 -0.93 11.45 6.58
C GLY A 90 -1.52 12.51 5.67
N ARG A 91 -0.72 13.07 4.75
CA ARG A 91 -1.18 14.09 3.81
C ARG A 91 -1.02 13.63 2.38
N VAL A 92 -2.01 13.89 1.53
CA VAL A 92 -1.89 13.61 0.11
C VAL A 92 -0.93 14.63 -0.51
N ALA A 93 0.24 14.15 -0.91
CA ALA A 93 1.30 14.96 -1.52
C ALA A 93 1.18 15.04 -3.03
N HIS A 94 0.59 14.02 -3.65
CA HIS A 94 0.40 13.94 -5.09
C HIS A 94 -0.81 13.10 -5.42
N GLU A 95 -1.58 13.53 -6.41
CA GLU A 95 -2.74 12.80 -6.88
C GLU A 95 -2.94 13.07 -8.36
N ASP A 96 -2.87 12.00 -9.16
CA ASP A 96 -3.19 12.04 -10.58
C ASP A 96 -4.60 11.52 -10.79
N CYS A 97 -5.43 12.35 -11.40
CA CYS A 97 -6.79 11.98 -11.75
C CYS A 97 -6.92 11.90 -13.27
N ILE A 98 -7.71 10.95 -13.75
CA ILE A 98 -8.08 10.86 -15.14
C ILE A 98 -9.14 11.94 -15.43
N ASP A 99 -9.02 12.65 -16.53
CA ASP A 99 -10.02 13.64 -16.96
C ASP A 99 -11.40 13.01 -17.02
N GLU A 100 -12.39 13.72 -16.51
CA GLU A 100 -13.77 13.24 -16.47
C GLU A 100 -14.29 12.87 -17.86
N ASP A 101 -13.95 13.66 -18.89
CA ASP A 101 -14.34 13.40 -20.28
C ASP A 101 -13.80 12.05 -20.79
N ILE A 102 -12.57 11.69 -20.38
CA ILE A 102 -11.95 10.40 -20.74
C ILE A 102 -12.68 9.26 -20.03
N VAL A 103 -13.02 9.43 -18.77
CA VAL A 103 -13.75 8.43 -17.98
C VAL A 103 -15.12 8.17 -18.60
N GLU A 104 -15.85 9.23 -18.96
CA GLU A 104 -17.16 9.13 -19.61
C GLU A 104 -17.08 8.40 -20.95
N GLU A 105 -16.08 8.73 -21.76
CA GLU A 105 -15.88 8.10 -23.07
C GLU A 105 -15.54 6.61 -22.93
N LEU A 106 -14.70 6.25 -21.97
CA LEU A 106 -14.36 4.85 -21.69
C LEU A 106 -15.59 4.08 -21.19
N ALA A 107 -16.34 4.65 -20.27
CA ALA A 107 -17.55 4.03 -19.75
C ALA A 107 -18.57 3.77 -20.86
N ARG A 108 -18.75 4.73 -21.76
CA ARG A 108 -19.64 4.61 -22.91
C ARG A 108 -19.22 3.48 -23.85
N ARG A 109 -17.92 3.38 -24.17
CA ARG A 109 -17.38 2.34 -25.05
C ARG A 109 -17.51 0.96 -24.44
N ILE A 110 -17.23 0.82 -23.15
CA ILE A 110 -17.39 -0.44 -22.44
C ILE A 110 -18.85 -0.90 -22.43
N THR A 111 -19.78 0.02 -22.20
CA THR A 111 -21.22 -0.27 -22.19
C THR A 111 -21.70 -0.73 -23.57
N VAL A 112 -21.23 -0.10 -24.65
CA VAL A 112 -21.60 -0.45 -26.02
C VAL A 112 -20.97 -1.79 -26.43
N ALA A 113 -19.74 -2.06 -26.02
CA ALA A 113 -19.02 -3.30 -26.36
C ALA A 113 -19.48 -4.51 -25.56
N GLY A 114 -20.05 -4.30 -24.41
CA GLY A 114 -20.50 -5.34 -23.50
C GLY A 114 -21.95 -5.65 -23.65
#